data_0cf2686b50a018c0dbd0207b3b94fbdb
#
_entry.id   0cf2686b50a018c0dbd0207b3b94fbdb
#
_cell.length_a   1.000
_cell.length_b   1.000
_cell.length_c   1.000
_cell.angle_alpha   90.00
_cell.angle_beta   90.00
_cell.angle_gamma   90.00
#
_symmetry.space_group_name_H-M   'P 1'
#
loop_
_entity.id
_entity.type
_entity.pdbx_description
1 polymer ?
#
loop_
_entity_poly.entity_id
_entity_poly.type
_entity_poly.pdbx_seq_one_letter_code
_entity_poly.pdbx_strand_id
1 'polypeptide(L)'
;DGAVLSLGYLPDPIQDYLGDKQGFGDFSVDYAVEDRTLGTAGGVKNAEQYLDGDTFVVVNGDVLTGMDLRKAIEIHKASDGLATITLTSVEDPTAYGLVEVDHDMVVRRFIEKPAADEVTTNLVNAGVYVMEPEVLDMIRPGREVSIEREVFPDLQAGGRLRAHITSSYWRDIGTPRSYLAASHDVLSGAVGAGEAFEYLDVDPSVELGQNVKLLPPVSLGEGCEISHLATIGGRSALGRGCRVGEGAVVEGSILLDGAEVEAGAVVRGSIIGPGARVGNSSIIRGLSVLGAGCVVGEGNVLDQGIRVNPGVVISPRSLRF
;
A
#
# COMPACT_ATOMS: atom_id res chain seq x y z
N ASP A 1 20.86 4.62 11.56
CA ASP A 1 19.49 4.09 11.47
C ASP A 1 19.30 3.45 10.11
N GLY A 2 18.53 2.37 10.02
CA GLY A 2 18.29 1.63 8.78
C GLY A 2 16.99 0.85 8.82
N ALA A 3 16.63 0.23 7.69
CA ALA A 3 15.52 -0.71 7.57
C ALA A 3 15.98 -2.00 6.91
N VAL A 4 15.32 -3.09 7.28
CA VAL A 4 15.45 -4.38 6.59
C VAL A 4 14.11 -4.70 5.95
N LEU A 5 14.10 -4.95 4.65
CA LEU A 5 12.92 -5.40 3.93
C LEU A 5 12.91 -6.94 3.86
N SER A 6 11.95 -7.56 4.55
CA SER A 6 11.67 -8.99 4.41
C SER A 6 10.81 -9.22 3.17
N LEU A 7 11.37 -9.89 2.16
CA LEU A 7 10.77 -10.01 0.83
C LEU A 7 10.54 -11.49 0.48
N GLY A 8 9.28 -11.88 0.32
CA GLY A 8 8.90 -13.25 -0.08
C GLY A 8 8.42 -13.34 -1.53
N TYR A 9 7.61 -12.41 -1.98
CA TYR A 9 7.00 -12.43 -3.31
C TYR A 9 7.55 -11.32 -4.20
N LEU A 10 8.04 -11.67 -5.41
CA LEU A 10 8.61 -10.73 -6.38
C LEU A 10 9.61 -9.73 -5.76
N PRO A 11 10.72 -10.21 -5.19
CA PRO A 11 11.70 -9.34 -4.53
C PRO A 11 12.39 -8.37 -5.52
N ASP A 12 12.68 -8.84 -6.74
CA ASP A 12 13.46 -8.07 -7.72
C ASP A 12 12.85 -6.70 -8.06
N PRO A 13 11.53 -6.56 -8.36
CA PRO A 13 10.93 -5.24 -8.61
C PRO A 13 11.05 -4.26 -7.45
N ILE A 14 11.05 -4.75 -6.21
CA ILE A 14 11.20 -3.90 -5.01
C ILE A 14 12.66 -3.48 -4.87
N GLN A 15 13.60 -4.41 -5.06
CA GLN A 15 15.02 -4.13 -5.03
C GLN A 15 15.43 -3.18 -6.16
N ASP A 16 14.92 -3.38 -7.38
CA ASP A 16 15.17 -2.51 -8.53
C ASP A 16 14.64 -1.08 -8.29
N TYR A 17 13.45 -0.95 -7.70
CA TYR A 17 12.85 0.35 -7.41
C TYR A 17 13.61 1.14 -6.34
N LEU A 18 14.02 0.47 -5.27
CA LEU A 18 14.77 1.09 -4.18
C LEU A 18 16.25 1.28 -4.52
N GLY A 19 16.78 0.48 -5.45
CA GLY A 19 18.13 0.56 -5.99
C GLY A 19 19.22 0.61 -4.93
N ASP A 20 20.34 1.27 -5.29
CA ASP A 20 21.49 1.44 -4.39
C ASP A 20 21.29 2.55 -3.34
N LYS A 21 20.04 2.85 -2.95
CA LYS A 21 19.71 3.66 -1.76
C LYS A 21 20.00 5.17 -1.86
N GLN A 22 20.17 5.72 -3.07
CA GLN A 22 20.55 7.13 -3.26
C GLN A 22 19.46 8.15 -2.84
N GLY A 23 18.25 7.73 -2.50
CA GLY A 23 17.14 8.61 -2.12
C GLY A 23 16.95 8.82 -0.61
N PHE A 24 17.65 8.08 0.24
CA PHE A 24 17.37 8.03 1.69
C PHE A 24 18.47 8.67 2.57
N GLY A 25 19.43 9.37 1.97
CA GLY A 25 20.55 9.98 2.72
C GLY A 25 21.40 8.94 3.43
N ASP A 26 21.64 9.12 4.74
CA ASP A 26 22.42 8.20 5.58
C ASP A 26 21.62 6.98 6.07
N PHE A 27 20.36 6.81 5.64
CA PHE A 27 19.51 5.71 6.04
C PHE A 27 19.81 4.46 5.20
N SER A 28 20.22 3.36 5.86
CA SER A 28 20.54 2.10 5.18
C SER A 28 19.28 1.25 4.94
N VAL A 29 19.23 0.56 3.81
CA VAL A 29 18.19 -0.42 3.49
C VAL A 29 18.86 -1.75 3.17
N ASP A 30 18.56 -2.79 3.92
CA ASP A 30 19.00 -4.17 3.68
C ASP A 30 17.83 -5.04 3.22
N TYR A 31 18.13 -6.21 2.64
CA TYR A 31 17.11 -7.10 2.10
C TYR A 31 17.29 -8.50 2.68
N ALA A 32 16.25 -8.99 3.36
CA ALA A 32 16.14 -10.37 3.82
C ALA A 32 15.18 -11.12 2.89
N VAL A 33 15.71 -11.70 1.81
CA VAL A 33 14.90 -12.44 0.83
C VAL A 33 14.57 -13.83 1.36
N GLU A 34 13.32 -14.24 1.23
CA GLU A 34 12.80 -15.54 1.63
C GLU A 34 12.88 -16.54 0.45
N ASP A 35 13.55 -17.66 0.64
CA ASP A 35 13.56 -18.75 -0.36
C ASP A 35 12.20 -19.47 -0.47
N ARG A 36 11.34 -19.33 0.53
CA ARG A 36 10.00 -19.87 0.63
C ARG A 36 9.20 -19.02 1.61
N THR A 37 7.87 -19.08 1.57
CA THR A 37 7.01 -18.36 2.51
C THR A 37 7.32 -18.74 3.96
N LEU A 38 7.73 -17.75 4.76
CA LEU A 38 8.07 -17.92 6.17
C LEU A 38 6.97 -17.38 7.11
N GLY A 39 5.95 -16.72 6.58
CA GLY A 39 4.92 -16.03 7.37
C GLY A 39 5.45 -14.78 8.08
N THR A 40 4.57 -14.03 8.74
CA THR A 40 4.88 -12.71 9.30
C THR A 40 6.01 -12.75 10.34
N ALA A 41 5.98 -13.68 11.30
CA ALA A 41 7.05 -13.82 12.29
C ALA A 41 8.31 -14.48 11.70
N GLY A 42 8.15 -15.47 10.82
CA GLY A 42 9.28 -16.12 10.17
C GLY A 42 10.10 -15.17 9.29
N GLY A 43 9.45 -14.21 8.62
CA GLY A 43 10.12 -13.14 7.89
C GLY A 43 10.93 -12.22 8.81
N VAL A 44 10.38 -11.84 9.97
CA VAL A 44 11.12 -11.07 11.00
C VAL A 44 12.33 -11.87 11.50
N LYS A 45 12.18 -13.17 11.78
CA LYS A 45 13.29 -14.04 12.19
C LYS A 45 14.36 -14.17 11.10
N ASN A 46 13.98 -14.21 9.83
CA ASN A 46 14.91 -14.26 8.70
C ASN A 46 15.76 -12.99 8.59
N ALA A 47 15.22 -11.86 9.06
CA ALA A 47 15.89 -10.57 9.09
C ALA A 47 16.80 -10.38 10.33
N GLU A 48 16.80 -11.29 11.31
CA GLU A 48 17.52 -11.18 12.59
C GLU A 48 18.97 -10.77 12.47
N GLN A 49 19.70 -11.30 11.47
CA GLN A 49 21.12 -10.98 11.25
C GLN A 49 21.41 -9.50 10.95
N TYR A 50 20.40 -8.73 10.59
CA TYR A 50 20.50 -7.30 10.30
C TYR A 50 20.04 -6.43 11.47
N LEU A 51 19.53 -7.04 12.56
CA LEU A 51 19.08 -6.35 13.76
C LEU A 51 20.23 -6.33 14.77
N ASP A 52 20.53 -5.16 15.32
CA ASP A 52 21.70 -4.93 16.20
C ASP A 52 21.51 -5.43 17.64
N GLY A 53 20.44 -6.17 17.91
CA GLY A 53 20.12 -6.65 19.26
C GLY A 53 19.44 -5.62 20.16
N ASP A 54 19.04 -4.48 19.62
CA ASP A 54 18.26 -3.44 20.28
C ASP A 54 16.75 -3.58 20.00
N THR A 55 15.93 -2.80 20.70
CA THR A 55 14.50 -2.64 20.39
C THR A 55 14.32 -2.27 18.92
N PHE A 56 13.46 -2.97 18.21
CA PHE A 56 13.22 -2.74 16.78
C PHE A 56 11.73 -2.53 16.46
N VAL A 57 11.47 -1.95 15.30
CA VAL A 57 10.10 -1.71 14.81
C VAL A 57 9.83 -2.61 13.61
N VAL A 58 8.69 -3.27 13.63
CA VAL A 58 8.16 -4.03 12.49
C VAL A 58 6.98 -3.27 11.91
N VAL A 59 6.96 -3.10 10.59
CA VAL A 59 5.87 -2.45 9.86
C VAL A 59 5.44 -3.37 8.71
N ASN A 60 4.14 -3.64 8.62
CA ASN A 60 3.59 -4.36 7.48
C ASN A 60 3.74 -3.51 6.21
N GLY A 61 4.30 -4.09 5.13
CA GLY A 61 4.62 -3.39 3.89
C GLY A 61 3.42 -2.90 3.08
N ASP A 62 2.21 -3.36 3.42
CA ASP A 62 0.94 -2.98 2.79
C ASP A 62 0.09 -2.03 3.67
N VAL A 63 0.71 -1.32 4.60
CA VAL A 63 0.07 -0.32 5.45
C VAL A 63 0.52 1.09 5.07
N LEU A 64 -0.43 1.95 4.71
CA LEU A 64 -0.22 3.38 4.59
C LEU A 64 -0.69 4.07 5.88
N THR A 65 0.23 4.76 6.55
CA THR A 65 -0.08 5.42 7.83
C THR A 65 0.67 6.73 8.02
N GLY A 66 0.04 7.66 8.73
CA GLY A 66 0.66 8.90 9.23
C GLY A 66 1.09 8.80 10.70
N MET A 67 1.31 7.61 11.21
CA MET A 67 1.67 7.36 12.60
C MET A 67 3.07 7.87 12.95
N ASP A 68 3.21 8.47 14.12
CA ASP A 68 4.51 8.81 14.71
C ASP A 68 5.14 7.57 15.38
N LEU A 69 6.11 6.96 14.68
CA LEU A 69 6.83 5.77 15.16
C LEU A 69 7.67 6.07 16.41
N ARG A 70 8.17 7.31 16.58
CA ARG A 70 8.94 7.68 17.77
C ARG A 70 8.07 7.59 19.03
N LYS A 71 6.83 8.07 18.92
CA LYS A 71 5.87 7.96 20.01
C LYS A 71 5.53 6.51 20.36
N ALA A 72 5.40 5.64 19.37
CA ALA A 72 5.19 4.21 19.60
C ALA A 72 6.38 3.58 20.36
N ILE A 73 7.62 3.92 19.98
CA ILE A 73 8.84 3.46 20.64
C ILE A 73 8.91 4.00 22.10
N GLU A 74 8.61 5.27 22.32
CA GLU A 74 8.61 5.88 23.67
C GLU A 74 7.61 5.16 24.60
N ILE A 75 6.40 4.89 24.12
CA ILE A 75 5.38 4.16 24.89
C ILE A 75 5.83 2.74 25.19
N HIS A 76 6.42 2.06 24.22
CA HIS A 76 6.97 0.72 24.41
C HIS A 76 8.05 0.71 25.50
N LYS A 77 9.04 1.59 25.39
CA LYS A 77 10.14 1.70 26.36
C LYS A 77 9.69 2.12 27.78
N ALA A 78 8.54 2.76 27.91
CA ALA A 78 7.94 3.09 29.20
C ALA A 78 7.14 1.94 29.83
N SER A 79 6.98 0.84 29.10
CA SER A 79 6.26 -0.38 29.51
C SER A 79 7.23 -1.51 29.91
N ASP A 80 6.69 -2.58 30.48
CA ASP A 80 7.41 -3.82 30.76
C ASP A 80 7.11 -4.90 29.70
N GLY A 81 6.51 -4.53 28.56
CA GLY A 81 6.17 -5.44 27.46
C GLY A 81 7.41 -5.96 26.72
N LEU A 82 7.33 -7.14 26.14
CA LEU A 82 8.27 -7.61 25.14
C LEU A 82 7.86 -7.20 23.73
N ALA A 83 6.58 -6.91 23.54
CA ALA A 83 6.09 -6.29 22.31
C ALA A 83 4.96 -5.30 22.61
N THR A 84 4.89 -4.25 21.82
CA THR A 84 3.77 -3.30 21.78
C THR A 84 3.17 -3.32 20.38
N ILE A 85 1.90 -3.70 20.31
CA ILE A 85 1.10 -3.68 19.08
C ILE A 85 0.38 -2.34 18.96
N THR A 86 0.48 -1.71 17.80
CA THR A 86 -0.29 -0.50 17.54
C THR A 86 -1.69 -0.84 17.05
N LEU A 87 -2.67 -0.16 17.61
CA LEU A 87 -4.09 -0.34 17.31
C LEU A 87 -4.68 0.92 16.70
N THR A 88 -5.59 0.73 15.76
CA THR A 88 -6.43 1.77 15.20
C THR A 88 -7.90 1.38 15.27
N SER A 89 -8.80 2.37 15.20
CA SER A 89 -10.25 2.14 15.19
C SER A 89 -10.77 2.11 13.76
N VAL A 90 -11.57 1.10 13.42
CA VAL A 90 -12.20 0.94 12.11
C VAL A 90 -13.72 0.75 12.24
N GLU A 91 -14.47 1.03 11.19
CA GLU A 91 -15.93 0.85 11.16
C GLU A 91 -16.29 -0.65 11.13
N ASP A 92 -15.59 -1.45 10.33
CA ASP A 92 -15.79 -2.88 10.20
C ASP A 92 -14.50 -3.64 10.56
N PRO A 93 -14.40 -4.25 11.77
CA PRO A 93 -13.19 -4.95 12.18
C PRO A 93 -13.11 -6.40 11.67
N THR A 94 -14.12 -6.93 10.99
CA THR A 94 -14.20 -8.35 10.61
C THR A 94 -13.10 -8.79 9.62
N ALA A 95 -12.51 -7.83 8.90
CA ALA A 95 -11.43 -8.11 7.95
C ALA A 95 -10.03 -8.15 8.58
N TYR A 96 -9.88 -7.75 9.85
CA TYR A 96 -8.62 -7.50 10.54
C TYR A 96 -8.47 -8.32 11.81
N GLY A 97 -7.31 -8.22 12.45
CA GLY A 97 -7.08 -8.75 13.80
C GLY A 97 -7.69 -7.84 14.86
N LEU A 98 -8.79 -8.28 15.49
CA LEU A 98 -9.47 -7.56 16.59
C LEU A 98 -8.68 -7.71 17.88
N VAL A 99 -8.54 -6.61 18.64
CA VAL A 99 -7.74 -6.58 19.87
C VAL A 99 -8.51 -5.93 21.01
N GLU A 100 -8.65 -6.67 22.12
CA GLU A 100 -9.18 -6.14 23.37
C GLU A 100 -8.04 -5.82 24.34
N VAL A 101 -8.11 -4.66 24.96
CA VAL A 101 -7.10 -4.19 25.93
C VAL A 101 -7.77 -3.82 27.25
N ASP A 102 -7.02 -3.89 28.33
CA ASP A 102 -7.46 -3.35 29.62
C ASP A 102 -7.01 -1.87 29.80
N HIS A 103 -7.28 -1.34 31.03
CA HIS A 103 -6.96 0.06 31.37
C HIS A 103 -5.46 0.35 31.41
N ASP A 104 -4.61 -0.67 31.58
CA ASP A 104 -3.15 -0.58 31.56
C ASP A 104 -2.54 -0.87 30.18
N MET A 105 -3.37 -0.89 29.12
CA MET A 105 -2.98 -1.22 27.76
C MET A 105 -2.36 -2.61 27.61
N VAL A 106 -2.69 -3.55 28.48
CA VAL A 106 -2.32 -4.95 28.31
C VAL A 106 -3.31 -5.61 27.36
N VAL A 107 -2.82 -6.28 26.33
CA VAL A 107 -3.67 -7.04 25.41
C VAL A 107 -4.27 -8.25 26.16
N ARG A 108 -5.59 -8.32 26.20
CA ARG A 108 -6.34 -9.38 26.88
C ARG A 108 -6.91 -10.41 25.91
N ARG A 109 -7.20 -10.00 24.68
CA ARG A 109 -7.70 -10.88 23.64
C ARG A 109 -7.22 -10.40 22.26
N PHE A 110 -6.83 -11.36 21.43
CA PHE A 110 -6.50 -11.14 20.04
C PHE A 110 -7.26 -12.17 19.19
N ILE A 111 -8.04 -11.73 18.20
CA ILE A 111 -8.79 -12.62 17.30
C ILE A 111 -8.51 -12.19 15.86
N GLU A 112 -7.84 -13.05 15.13
CA GLU A 112 -7.57 -12.84 13.70
C GLU A 112 -8.83 -13.13 12.88
N LYS A 113 -9.34 -12.09 12.20
CA LYS A 113 -10.55 -12.10 11.36
C LYS A 113 -11.77 -12.66 12.10
N PRO A 114 -12.28 -11.93 13.10
CA PRO A 114 -13.40 -12.38 13.93
C PRO A 114 -14.66 -12.59 13.11
N ALA A 115 -15.50 -13.54 13.53
CA ALA A 115 -16.87 -13.61 13.05
C ALA A 115 -17.68 -12.41 13.57
N ALA A 116 -18.77 -12.06 12.89
CA ALA A 116 -19.55 -10.87 13.25
C ALA A 116 -20.10 -10.88 14.70
N ASP A 117 -20.37 -12.06 15.26
CA ASP A 117 -20.83 -12.28 16.63
C ASP A 117 -19.68 -12.25 17.66
N GLU A 118 -18.43 -12.28 17.21
CA GLU A 118 -17.23 -12.16 18.06
C GLU A 118 -16.73 -10.72 18.19
N VAL A 119 -17.33 -9.78 17.47
CA VAL A 119 -16.94 -8.36 17.46
C VAL A 119 -17.40 -7.68 18.75
N THR A 120 -16.44 -7.37 19.62
CA THR A 120 -16.65 -6.73 20.93
C THR A 120 -16.06 -5.33 21.01
N THR A 121 -15.19 -4.99 20.08
CA THR A 121 -14.51 -3.68 19.97
C THR A 121 -14.30 -3.34 18.50
N ASN A 122 -13.99 -2.08 18.21
CA ASN A 122 -13.60 -1.63 16.87
C ASN A 122 -12.08 -1.42 16.74
N LEU A 123 -11.31 -1.77 17.77
CA LEU A 123 -9.86 -1.69 17.74
C LEU A 123 -9.26 -2.89 17.01
N VAL A 124 -8.45 -2.59 16.00
CA VAL A 124 -7.79 -3.61 15.19
C VAL A 124 -6.28 -3.41 15.16
N ASN A 125 -5.56 -4.49 14.87
CA ASN A 125 -4.14 -4.48 14.62
C ASN A 125 -3.81 -3.57 13.43
N ALA A 126 -2.99 -2.54 13.68
CA ALA A 126 -2.57 -1.58 12.65
C ALA A 126 -1.33 -2.02 11.85
N GLY A 127 -0.78 -3.21 12.11
CA GLY A 127 0.39 -3.73 11.39
C GLY A 127 1.69 -2.99 11.70
N VAL A 128 1.78 -2.35 12.87
CA VAL A 128 3.00 -1.71 13.38
C VAL A 128 3.28 -2.21 14.78
N TYR A 129 4.48 -2.71 14.99
CA TYR A 129 4.90 -3.33 16.26
C TYR A 129 6.23 -2.78 16.71
N VAL A 130 6.39 -2.55 18.02
CA VAL A 130 7.71 -2.32 18.64
C VAL A 130 8.04 -3.55 19.47
N MET A 131 9.21 -4.12 19.29
CA MET A 131 9.58 -5.40 19.88
C MET A 131 10.97 -5.37 20.51
N GLU A 132 11.12 -6.10 21.60
CA GLU A 132 12.41 -6.41 22.19
C GLU A 132 13.04 -7.63 21.48
N PRO A 133 14.39 -7.72 21.43
CA PRO A 133 15.11 -8.82 20.76
C PRO A 133 14.72 -10.21 21.25
N GLU A 134 14.31 -10.34 22.52
CA GLU A 134 13.89 -11.60 23.12
C GLU A 134 12.69 -12.24 22.41
N VAL A 135 11.89 -11.45 21.69
CA VAL A 135 10.79 -11.98 20.87
C VAL A 135 11.32 -12.88 19.75
N LEU A 136 12.51 -12.61 19.24
CA LEU A 136 13.13 -13.44 18.19
C LEU A 136 13.43 -14.86 18.67
N ASP A 137 13.73 -15.06 19.96
CA ASP A 137 13.99 -16.38 20.55
C ASP A 137 12.74 -17.26 20.59
N MET A 138 11.54 -16.65 20.52
CA MET A 138 10.27 -17.38 20.47
C MET A 138 9.96 -17.91 19.06
N ILE A 139 10.67 -17.43 18.03
CA ILE A 139 10.41 -17.74 16.64
C ILE A 139 11.40 -18.82 16.16
N ARG A 140 10.89 -19.96 15.71
CA ARG A 140 11.72 -21.06 15.18
C ARG A 140 12.20 -20.70 13.77
N PRO A 141 13.53 -20.72 13.52
CA PRO A 141 14.06 -20.38 12.21
C PRO A 141 13.64 -21.39 11.13
N GLY A 142 13.50 -20.89 9.91
CA GLY A 142 13.31 -21.71 8.71
C GLY A 142 11.97 -22.45 8.64
N ARG A 143 10.95 -22.03 9.38
CA ARG A 143 9.58 -22.51 9.18
C ARG A 143 8.60 -21.34 9.02
N GLU A 144 7.44 -21.60 8.45
CA GLU A 144 6.36 -20.64 8.41
C GLU A 144 5.78 -20.43 9.83
N VAL A 145 5.82 -19.18 10.31
CA VAL A 145 5.31 -18.75 11.61
C VAL A 145 4.52 -17.46 11.44
N SER A 146 3.27 -17.44 11.90
CA SER A 146 2.47 -16.22 11.97
C SER A 146 2.70 -15.51 13.31
N ILE A 147 2.98 -14.21 13.24
CA ILE A 147 3.15 -13.39 14.44
C ILE A 147 1.82 -13.30 15.22
N GLU A 148 0.70 -13.20 14.51
CA GLU A 148 -0.63 -13.01 15.05
C GLU A 148 -1.20 -14.29 15.67
N ARG A 149 -0.84 -15.43 15.12
CA ARG A 149 -1.42 -16.74 15.53
C ARG A 149 -0.54 -17.54 16.49
N GLU A 150 0.75 -17.25 16.53
CA GLU A 150 1.70 -18.01 17.35
C GLU A 150 2.40 -17.11 18.38
N VAL A 151 3.03 -16.00 17.97
CA VAL A 151 3.85 -15.16 18.85
C VAL A 151 3.00 -14.28 19.79
N PHE A 152 2.02 -13.57 19.24
CA PHE A 152 1.16 -12.70 20.06
C PHE A 152 0.35 -13.46 21.11
N PRO A 153 -0.24 -14.63 20.84
CA PRO A 153 -0.90 -15.43 21.89
C PRO A 153 0.04 -15.83 23.02
N ASP A 154 1.28 -16.20 22.73
CA ASP A 154 2.26 -16.56 23.75
C ASP A 154 2.66 -15.35 24.62
N LEU A 155 2.91 -14.19 23.97
CA LEU A 155 3.18 -12.93 24.68
C LEU A 155 1.98 -12.46 25.51
N GLN A 156 0.77 -12.62 25.00
CA GLN A 156 -0.47 -12.29 25.70
C GLN A 156 -0.65 -13.18 26.95
N ALA A 157 -0.46 -14.48 26.80
CA ALA A 157 -0.55 -15.43 27.93
C ALA A 157 0.47 -15.10 29.03
N GLY A 158 1.66 -14.64 28.67
CA GLY A 158 2.70 -14.16 29.57
C GLY A 158 2.44 -12.76 30.14
N GLY A 159 1.39 -12.05 29.71
CA GLY A 159 1.12 -10.66 30.09
C GLY A 159 2.18 -9.67 29.60
N ARG A 160 2.91 -10.01 28.51
CA ARG A 160 4.02 -9.23 27.96
C ARG A 160 3.69 -8.54 26.64
N LEU A 161 2.43 -8.62 26.18
CA LEU A 161 1.93 -7.91 24.99
C LEU A 161 1.21 -6.63 25.43
N ARG A 162 1.74 -5.48 25.05
CA ARG A 162 1.17 -4.14 25.29
C ARG A 162 0.51 -3.60 24.03
N ALA A 163 -0.32 -2.59 24.19
CA ALA A 163 -0.95 -1.90 23.08
C ALA A 163 -0.67 -0.39 23.11
N HIS A 164 -0.61 0.20 21.92
CA HIS A 164 -0.63 1.64 21.70
C HIS A 164 -1.79 1.97 20.76
N ILE A 165 -2.76 2.78 21.20
CA ILE A 165 -3.89 3.20 20.36
C ILE A 165 -3.51 4.51 19.66
N THR A 166 -3.66 4.54 18.34
CA THR A 166 -3.44 5.74 17.53
C THR A 166 -4.73 6.20 16.85
N SER A 167 -4.85 7.52 16.68
CA SER A 167 -5.88 8.17 15.85
C SER A 167 -5.32 8.72 14.54
N SER A 168 -4.05 8.42 14.23
CA SER A 168 -3.43 8.82 12.97
C SER A 168 -4.12 8.15 11.79
N TYR A 169 -4.01 8.75 10.61
CA TYR A 169 -4.47 8.10 9.38
C TYR A 169 -3.89 6.70 9.27
N TRP A 170 -4.72 5.76 8.88
CA TRP A 170 -4.34 4.37 8.65
C TRP A 170 -5.21 3.73 7.56
N ARG A 171 -4.57 2.99 6.67
CA ARG A 171 -5.24 2.17 5.66
C ARG A 171 -4.37 0.99 5.24
N ASP A 172 -4.96 -0.21 5.28
CA ASP A 172 -4.45 -1.37 4.57
C ASP A 172 -4.62 -1.17 3.06
N ILE A 173 -3.55 -1.37 2.28
CA ILE A 173 -3.54 -1.17 0.82
C ILE A 173 -3.36 -2.49 0.04
N GLY A 174 -3.55 -3.62 0.70
CA GLY A 174 -3.37 -4.96 0.14
C GLY A 174 -4.38 -5.37 -0.95
N THR A 175 -5.37 -4.52 -1.28
CA THR A 175 -6.31 -4.78 -2.37
C THR A 175 -6.35 -3.62 -3.37
N PRO A 176 -6.69 -3.86 -4.66
CA PRO A 176 -6.85 -2.78 -5.64
C PRO A 176 -7.85 -1.70 -5.20
N ARG A 177 -8.89 -2.08 -4.48
CA ARG A 177 -9.89 -1.13 -3.95
C ARG A 177 -9.28 -0.22 -2.88
N SER A 178 -8.59 -0.82 -1.92
CA SER A 178 -7.98 -0.05 -0.84
C SER A 178 -6.77 0.76 -1.34
N TYR A 179 -6.00 0.23 -2.30
CA TYR A 179 -4.92 0.96 -2.97
C TYR A 179 -5.42 2.21 -3.71
N LEU A 180 -6.49 2.08 -4.51
CA LEU A 180 -7.11 3.23 -5.19
C LEU A 180 -7.68 4.24 -4.18
N ALA A 181 -8.33 3.76 -3.11
CA ALA A 181 -8.85 4.63 -2.06
C ALA A 181 -7.72 5.37 -1.32
N ALA A 182 -6.61 4.68 -1.01
CA ALA A 182 -5.43 5.30 -0.40
C ALA A 182 -4.85 6.42 -1.27
N SER A 183 -4.72 6.19 -2.59
CA SER A 183 -4.29 7.24 -3.52
C SER A 183 -5.23 8.45 -3.51
N HIS A 184 -6.53 8.23 -3.44
CA HIS A 184 -7.51 9.32 -3.32
C HIS A 184 -7.36 10.08 -1.99
N ASP A 185 -7.04 9.38 -0.90
CA ASP A 185 -6.81 10.00 0.41
C ASP A 185 -5.52 10.84 0.41
N VAL A 186 -4.43 10.34 -0.20
CA VAL A 186 -3.19 11.10 -0.38
C VAL A 186 -3.45 12.37 -1.18
N LEU A 187 -4.07 12.26 -2.35
CA LEU A 187 -4.41 13.38 -3.22
C LEU A 187 -5.33 14.42 -2.54
N SER A 188 -6.14 13.97 -1.58
CA SER A 188 -7.04 14.84 -0.81
C SER A 188 -6.39 15.42 0.46
N GLY A 189 -5.11 15.11 0.74
CA GLY A 189 -4.40 15.57 1.92
C GLY A 189 -4.84 14.90 3.23
N ALA A 190 -5.58 13.79 3.16
CA ALA A 190 -6.11 13.13 4.37
C ALA A 190 -5.03 12.38 5.18
N VAL A 191 -3.91 12.03 4.57
CA VAL A 191 -2.85 11.22 5.23
C VAL A 191 -2.08 12.00 6.29
N GLY A 192 -1.99 13.33 6.16
CA GLY A 192 -1.44 14.23 7.19
C GLY A 192 0.04 14.04 7.55
N ALA A 193 0.75 13.18 6.83
CA ALA A 193 2.16 12.88 7.09
C ALA A 193 3.05 13.72 6.17
N GLY A 194 3.62 14.80 6.69
CA GLY A 194 4.67 15.53 5.99
C GLY A 194 4.19 16.75 5.22
N GLU A 195 4.74 16.96 4.02
CA GLU A 195 4.46 18.12 3.19
C GLU A 195 2.99 18.17 2.74
N ALA A 196 2.40 19.36 2.79
CA ALA A 196 1.04 19.55 2.29
C ALA A 196 0.99 19.16 0.80
N PHE A 197 0.19 18.15 0.47
CA PHE A 197 -0.01 17.77 -0.92
C PHE A 197 -0.68 18.96 -1.65
N GLU A 198 -0.05 19.42 -2.72
CA GLU A 198 -0.65 20.48 -3.54
C GLU A 198 -1.86 19.90 -4.28
N TYR A 199 -2.99 20.59 -4.23
CA TYR A 199 -4.22 20.18 -4.90
C TYR A 199 -4.03 19.96 -6.42
N LEU A 200 -3.02 20.61 -6.99
CA LEU A 200 -2.58 20.44 -8.36
C LEU A 200 -1.06 20.24 -8.35
N ASP A 201 -0.64 18.99 -8.28
CA ASP A 201 0.75 18.58 -8.30
C ASP A 201 1.12 18.15 -9.73
N VAL A 202 1.84 19.01 -10.43
CA VAL A 202 2.23 18.82 -11.83
C VAL A 202 3.72 19.06 -11.98
N ASP A 203 4.44 18.00 -12.35
CA ASP A 203 5.87 18.13 -12.62
C ASP A 203 6.14 19.16 -13.72
N PRO A 204 7.16 20.01 -13.58
CA PRO A 204 7.49 21.05 -14.58
C PRO A 204 7.78 20.54 -16.00
N SER A 205 8.14 19.26 -16.15
CA SER A 205 8.42 18.64 -17.47
C SER A 205 7.17 18.16 -18.20
N VAL A 206 5.99 18.27 -17.58
CA VAL A 206 4.73 17.81 -18.19
C VAL A 206 4.35 18.66 -19.40
N GLU A 207 4.08 18.01 -20.52
CA GLU A 207 3.62 18.66 -21.74
C GLU A 207 2.09 18.66 -21.82
N LEU A 208 1.49 19.86 -21.83
CA LEU A 208 0.04 20.03 -21.93
C LEU A 208 -0.37 20.57 -23.30
N GLY A 209 -1.24 19.85 -24.00
CA GLY A 209 -1.87 20.25 -25.23
C GLY A 209 -2.89 21.38 -25.02
N GLN A 210 -3.49 21.88 -26.12
CA GLN A 210 -4.49 22.95 -26.05
C GLN A 210 -5.81 22.44 -25.46
N ASN A 211 -6.45 23.26 -24.65
CA ASN A 211 -7.75 22.99 -24.02
C ASN A 211 -7.77 21.72 -23.14
N VAL A 212 -6.63 21.32 -22.59
CA VAL A 212 -6.58 20.29 -21.54
C VAL A 212 -7.31 20.78 -20.29
N LYS A 213 -8.10 19.91 -19.67
CA LYS A 213 -8.77 20.19 -18.40
C LYS A 213 -8.11 19.37 -17.30
N LEU A 214 -7.52 20.05 -16.33
CA LEU A 214 -7.08 19.46 -15.07
C LEU A 214 -8.12 19.83 -14.00
N LEU A 215 -8.75 18.82 -13.40
CA LEU A 215 -9.80 18.98 -12.36
C LEU A 215 -9.25 18.46 -11.03
N PRO A 216 -8.71 19.34 -10.17
CA PRO A 216 -8.06 18.92 -8.93
C PRO A 216 -8.99 18.13 -7.98
N PRO A 217 -8.39 17.32 -7.06
CA PRO A 217 -6.95 17.09 -6.91
C PRO A 217 -6.42 16.10 -7.95
N VAL A 218 -5.24 16.41 -8.52
CA VAL A 218 -4.53 15.54 -9.48
C VAL A 218 -3.02 15.62 -9.27
N SER A 219 -2.31 14.54 -9.59
CA SER A 219 -0.84 14.50 -9.64
C SER A 219 -0.41 13.97 -11.01
N LEU A 220 0.55 14.66 -11.65
CA LEU A 220 1.13 14.31 -12.93
C LEU A 220 2.65 14.24 -12.77
N GLY A 221 3.21 13.04 -12.90
CA GLY A 221 4.64 12.78 -12.78
C GLY A 221 5.47 13.28 -13.95
N GLU A 222 6.77 13.22 -13.78
CA GLU A 222 7.79 13.66 -14.73
C GLU A 222 7.55 13.09 -16.14
N GLY A 223 7.68 13.95 -17.17
CA GLY A 223 7.63 13.56 -18.57
C GLY A 223 6.27 13.08 -19.08
N CYS A 224 5.17 13.38 -18.37
CA CYS A 224 3.83 13.10 -18.88
C CYS A 224 3.48 13.96 -20.09
N GLU A 225 2.83 13.37 -21.09
CA GLU A 225 2.34 14.03 -22.29
C GLU A 225 0.80 13.97 -22.34
N ILE A 226 0.14 15.12 -22.20
CA ILE A 226 -1.33 15.21 -22.20
C ILE A 226 -1.77 15.95 -23.45
N SER A 227 -2.40 15.25 -24.39
CA SER A 227 -2.81 15.78 -25.69
C SER A 227 -4.00 16.73 -25.59
N HIS A 228 -4.32 17.38 -26.74
CA HIS A 228 -5.42 18.36 -26.85
C HIS A 228 -6.75 17.80 -26.34
N LEU A 229 -7.58 18.66 -25.73
CA LEU A 229 -8.93 18.34 -25.28
C LEU A 229 -9.03 17.21 -24.24
N ALA A 230 -7.91 16.64 -23.77
CA ALA A 230 -7.95 15.62 -22.73
C ALA A 230 -8.44 16.18 -21.39
N THR A 231 -9.03 15.33 -20.58
CA THR A 231 -9.51 15.68 -19.22
C THR A 231 -8.88 14.75 -18.21
N ILE A 232 -8.17 15.29 -17.22
CA ILE A 232 -7.62 14.56 -16.07
C ILE A 232 -8.26 15.12 -14.82
N GLY A 233 -8.86 14.26 -14.01
CA GLY A 233 -9.52 14.77 -12.82
C GLY A 233 -10.07 13.71 -11.87
N GLY A 234 -10.84 14.16 -10.92
CA GLY A 234 -11.52 13.32 -9.96
C GLY A 234 -10.58 12.50 -9.09
N ARG A 235 -9.48 13.08 -8.60
CA ARG A 235 -8.46 12.41 -7.80
C ARG A 235 -7.68 11.35 -8.60
N SER A 236 -7.12 11.76 -9.74
CA SER A 236 -6.26 10.90 -10.56
C SER A 236 -4.79 11.17 -10.31
N ALA A 237 -4.00 10.11 -10.31
CA ALA A 237 -2.54 10.17 -10.26
C ALA A 237 -1.94 9.49 -11.49
N LEU A 238 -1.04 10.17 -12.17
CA LEU A 238 -0.28 9.67 -13.31
C LEU A 238 1.20 9.59 -12.93
N GLY A 239 1.78 8.41 -13.02
CA GLY A 239 3.21 8.18 -12.85
C GLY A 239 4.03 8.81 -13.98
N ARG A 240 5.34 8.57 -13.97
CA ARG A 240 6.27 9.15 -14.94
C ARG A 240 6.01 8.66 -16.36
N GLY A 241 6.18 9.55 -17.33
CA GLY A 241 6.11 9.23 -18.76
C GLY A 241 4.76 8.71 -19.25
N CYS A 242 3.68 8.95 -18.51
CA CYS A 242 2.33 8.58 -18.95
C CYS A 242 1.91 9.43 -20.15
N ARG A 243 1.16 8.82 -21.10
CA ARG A 243 0.60 9.51 -22.25
C ARG A 243 -0.90 9.45 -22.28
N VAL A 244 -1.55 10.60 -22.47
CA VAL A 244 -3.00 10.69 -22.58
C VAL A 244 -3.36 11.35 -23.91
N GLY A 245 -4.02 10.63 -24.78
CA GLY A 245 -4.37 11.00 -26.15
C GLY A 245 -5.46 12.04 -26.22
N GLU A 246 -5.68 12.56 -27.44
CA GLU A 246 -6.65 13.62 -27.73
C GLU A 246 -8.06 13.25 -27.29
N GLY A 247 -8.70 14.15 -26.53
CA GLY A 247 -10.06 13.97 -26.03
C GLY A 247 -10.26 12.81 -25.06
N ALA A 248 -9.20 12.15 -24.63
CA ALA A 248 -9.30 11.09 -23.62
C ALA A 248 -9.65 11.63 -22.24
N VAL A 249 -10.26 10.77 -21.41
CA VAL A 249 -10.73 11.13 -20.07
C VAL A 249 -10.12 10.15 -19.04
N VAL A 250 -9.45 10.68 -18.03
CA VAL A 250 -8.94 9.93 -16.88
C VAL A 250 -9.51 10.53 -15.61
N GLU A 251 -10.35 9.79 -14.90
CA GLU A 251 -11.01 10.26 -13.67
C GLU A 251 -10.92 9.23 -12.55
N GLY A 252 -10.55 9.67 -11.34
CA GLY A 252 -10.50 8.84 -10.13
C GLY A 252 -9.62 7.60 -10.29
N SER A 253 -8.57 7.68 -11.10
CA SER A 253 -7.80 6.53 -11.57
C SER A 253 -6.31 6.72 -11.33
N ILE A 254 -5.59 5.59 -11.28
CA ILE A 254 -4.15 5.57 -11.19
C ILE A 254 -3.59 5.02 -12.51
N LEU A 255 -2.70 5.78 -13.13
CA LEU A 255 -1.87 5.34 -14.23
C LEU A 255 -0.44 5.20 -13.70
N LEU A 256 0.12 4.01 -13.74
CA LEU A 256 1.51 3.79 -13.34
C LEU A 256 2.47 4.13 -14.48
N ASP A 257 3.77 4.20 -14.18
CA ASP A 257 4.81 4.72 -15.08
C ASP A 257 4.68 4.19 -16.52
N GLY A 258 4.73 5.10 -17.49
CA GLY A 258 4.67 4.77 -18.91
C GLY A 258 3.33 4.26 -19.44
N ALA A 259 2.26 4.31 -18.65
CA ALA A 259 0.94 3.90 -19.11
C ALA A 259 0.41 4.84 -20.21
N GLU A 260 -0.29 4.27 -21.19
CA GLU A 260 -0.81 5.01 -22.34
C GLU A 260 -2.35 4.88 -22.43
N VAL A 261 -3.02 6.02 -22.58
CA VAL A 261 -4.47 6.10 -22.84
C VAL A 261 -4.66 6.82 -24.16
N GLU A 262 -5.08 6.09 -25.19
CA GLU A 262 -5.19 6.64 -26.55
C GLU A 262 -6.40 7.56 -26.73
N ALA A 263 -6.48 8.16 -27.94
CA ALA A 263 -7.48 9.17 -28.25
C ALA A 263 -8.92 8.71 -28.00
N GLY A 264 -9.70 9.56 -27.35
CA GLY A 264 -11.10 9.31 -27.00
C GLY A 264 -11.38 8.17 -26.02
N ALA A 265 -10.33 7.53 -25.48
CA ALA A 265 -10.50 6.49 -24.47
C ALA A 265 -10.92 7.07 -23.11
N VAL A 266 -11.63 6.29 -22.31
CA VAL A 266 -12.14 6.68 -21.00
C VAL A 266 -11.64 5.71 -19.93
N VAL A 267 -10.95 6.24 -18.92
CA VAL A 267 -10.49 5.47 -17.74
C VAL A 267 -11.11 6.09 -16.49
N ARG A 268 -11.95 5.33 -15.78
CA ARG A 268 -12.63 5.79 -14.56
C ARG A 268 -12.53 4.80 -13.42
N GLY A 269 -12.08 5.27 -12.25
CA GLY A 269 -12.03 4.48 -11.03
C GLY A 269 -11.26 3.17 -11.22
N SER A 270 -10.12 3.20 -11.92
CA SER A 270 -9.39 2.02 -12.36
C SER A 270 -7.88 2.20 -12.19
N ILE A 271 -7.16 1.10 -12.25
CA ILE A 271 -5.69 1.08 -12.10
C ILE A 271 -5.09 0.55 -13.41
N ILE A 272 -4.22 1.34 -14.03
CA ILE A 272 -3.52 1.01 -15.26
C ILE A 272 -2.05 0.76 -14.92
N GLY A 273 -1.59 -0.47 -15.09
CA GLY A 273 -0.24 -0.92 -14.74
C GLY A 273 0.86 -0.28 -15.61
N PRO A 274 2.13 -0.42 -15.20
CA PRO A 274 3.25 0.18 -15.89
C PRO A 274 3.30 -0.24 -17.36
N GLY A 275 3.48 0.74 -18.27
CA GLY A 275 3.55 0.50 -19.70
C GLY A 275 2.31 -0.15 -20.33
N ALA A 276 1.21 -0.25 -19.60
CA ALA A 276 -0.03 -0.78 -20.16
C ALA A 276 -0.71 0.25 -21.10
N ARG A 277 -1.40 -0.24 -22.12
CA ARG A 277 -1.99 0.59 -23.17
C ARG A 277 -3.49 0.39 -23.29
N VAL A 278 -4.24 1.48 -23.25
CA VAL A 278 -5.67 1.54 -23.49
C VAL A 278 -5.94 2.13 -24.87
N GLY A 279 -6.38 1.31 -25.81
CA GLY A 279 -6.59 1.67 -27.23
C GLY A 279 -7.72 2.67 -27.44
N ASN A 280 -7.72 3.30 -28.62
CA ASN A 280 -8.67 4.35 -29.00
C ASN A 280 -10.12 4.02 -28.65
N SER A 281 -10.85 4.99 -28.09
CA SER A 281 -12.27 4.88 -27.77
C SER A 281 -12.66 3.69 -26.86
N SER A 282 -11.68 3.09 -26.18
CA SER A 282 -11.95 2.04 -25.17
C SER A 282 -12.42 2.65 -23.85
N ILE A 283 -13.20 1.90 -23.10
CA ILE A 283 -13.74 2.32 -21.80
C ILE A 283 -13.26 1.33 -20.74
N ILE A 284 -12.51 1.81 -19.76
CA ILE A 284 -12.03 1.06 -18.59
C ILE A 284 -12.61 1.70 -17.35
N ARG A 285 -13.40 0.93 -16.58
CA ARG A 285 -14.07 1.47 -15.40
C ARG A 285 -14.37 0.40 -14.34
N GLY A 286 -15.03 0.79 -13.25
CA GLY A 286 -15.58 -0.14 -12.25
C GLY A 286 -14.53 -0.91 -11.48
N LEU A 287 -13.41 -0.27 -11.10
CA LEU A 287 -12.27 -0.89 -10.40
C LEU A 287 -11.57 -1.97 -11.26
N SER A 288 -11.55 -1.80 -12.57
CA SER A 288 -10.76 -2.66 -13.45
C SER A 288 -9.26 -2.40 -13.26
N VAL A 289 -8.47 -3.48 -13.34
CA VAL A 289 -7.01 -3.42 -13.17
C VAL A 289 -6.34 -4.00 -14.40
N LEU A 290 -5.50 -3.20 -15.06
CA LEU A 290 -4.66 -3.65 -16.16
C LEU A 290 -3.25 -3.92 -15.65
N GLY A 291 -2.73 -5.13 -15.88
CA GLY A 291 -1.37 -5.51 -15.50
C GLY A 291 -0.31 -4.82 -16.35
N ALA A 292 0.94 -4.89 -15.91
CA ALA A 292 2.07 -4.27 -16.59
C ALA A 292 2.17 -4.72 -18.06
N GLY A 293 2.38 -3.77 -18.99
CA GLY A 293 2.60 -4.03 -20.40
C GLY A 293 1.42 -4.67 -21.13
N CYS A 294 0.22 -4.76 -20.54
CA CYS A 294 -0.92 -5.29 -21.25
C CYS A 294 -1.45 -4.27 -22.29
N VAL A 295 -2.08 -4.77 -23.34
CA VAL A 295 -2.63 -3.95 -24.42
C VAL A 295 -4.12 -4.24 -24.56
N VAL A 296 -4.94 -3.23 -24.38
CA VAL A 296 -6.37 -3.28 -24.69
C VAL A 296 -6.57 -2.60 -26.05
N GLY A 297 -6.93 -3.36 -27.07
CA GLY A 297 -7.20 -2.84 -28.41
C GLY A 297 -8.38 -1.87 -28.44
N GLU A 298 -8.56 -1.13 -29.54
CA GLU A 298 -9.57 -0.08 -29.68
C GLU A 298 -11.00 -0.58 -29.42
N GLY A 299 -11.87 0.28 -28.89
CA GLY A 299 -13.31 0.08 -28.78
C GLY A 299 -13.77 -1.04 -27.85
N ASN A 300 -12.91 -1.47 -26.92
CA ASN A 300 -13.26 -2.41 -25.86
C ASN A 300 -13.91 -1.72 -24.66
N VAL A 301 -14.75 -2.44 -23.94
CA VAL A 301 -15.34 -1.99 -22.67
C VAL A 301 -15.00 -3.01 -21.60
N LEU A 302 -14.27 -2.58 -20.56
CA LEU A 302 -13.92 -3.38 -19.39
C LEU A 302 -14.53 -2.71 -18.16
N ASP A 303 -15.34 -3.45 -17.41
CA ASP A 303 -16.08 -2.97 -16.23
C ASP A 303 -16.12 -4.04 -15.14
N GLN A 304 -16.76 -3.74 -14.02
CA GLN A 304 -17.08 -4.71 -12.94
C GLN A 304 -15.85 -5.41 -12.31
N GLY A 305 -14.74 -4.68 -12.18
CA GLY A 305 -13.56 -5.19 -11.50
C GLY A 305 -12.74 -6.20 -12.30
N ILE A 306 -12.82 -6.16 -13.63
CA ILE A 306 -12.00 -7.01 -14.50
C ILE A 306 -10.51 -6.81 -14.19
N ARG A 307 -9.79 -7.91 -14.10
CA ARG A 307 -8.33 -7.93 -13.93
C ARG A 307 -7.69 -8.56 -15.16
N VAL A 308 -6.83 -7.81 -15.82
CA VAL A 308 -6.05 -8.26 -16.97
C VAL A 308 -4.61 -8.52 -16.50
N ASN A 309 -4.13 -9.74 -16.69
CA ASN A 309 -2.76 -10.10 -16.28
C ASN A 309 -1.70 -9.35 -17.09
N PRO A 310 -0.49 -9.18 -16.56
CA PRO A 310 0.62 -8.55 -17.28
C PRO A 310 0.87 -9.17 -18.65
N GLY A 311 1.19 -8.33 -19.64
CA GLY A 311 1.52 -8.73 -21.01
C GLY A 311 0.37 -9.27 -21.86
N VAL A 312 -0.85 -9.34 -21.34
CA VAL A 312 -2.01 -9.80 -22.12
C VAL A 312 -2.40 -8.78 -23.18
N VAL A 313 -2.69 -9.28 -24.39
CA VAL A 313 -3.18 -8.47 -25.52
C VAL A 313 -4.64 -8.80 -25.78
N ILE A 314 -5.53 -7.83 -25.65
CA ILE A 314 -6.96 -7.92 -25.98
C ILE A 314 -7.17 -7.32 -27.36
N SER A 315 -7.70 -8.09 -28.30
CA SER A 315 -7.95 -7.64 -29.67
C SER A 315 -8.97 -6.49 -29.70
N PRO A 316 -8.95 -5.64 -30.75
CA PRO A 316 -9.93 -4.58 -30.90
C PRO A 316 -11.37 -5.09 -30.90
N ARG A 317 -12.27 -4.37 -30.19
CA ARG A 317 -13.73 -4.62 -30.17
C ARG A 317 -14.14 -6.04 -29.76
N SER A 318 -13.29 -6.71 -28.97
CA SER A 318 -13.52 -8.11 -28.58
C SER A 318 -14.27 -8.27 -27.26
N LEU A 319 -14.25 -7.26 -26.40
CA LEU A 319 -14.88 -7.27 -25.07
C LEU A 319 -15.86 -6.11 -24.91
N ARG A 320 -17.06 -6.42 -24.41
CA ARG A 320 -18.07 -5.43 -24.02
C ARG A 320 -18.83 -5.97 -22.79
N PHE A 321 -18.39 -5.61 -21.61
CA PHE A 321 -19.02 -5.98 -20.34
C PHE A 321 -19.63 -4.77 -19.66
#